data_db89bcd93e2930f78c0117180daec189
#
_entry.id   db89bcd93e2930f78c0117180daec189
#
_cell.length_a   1.000
_cell.length_b   1.000
_cell.length_c   1.000
_cell.angle_alpha   90.00
_cell.angle_beta   90.00
_cell.angle_gamma   90.00
#
_symmetry.space_group_name_H-M   'P 1'
#
loop_
_entity.id
_entity.type
_entity.pdbx_description
1 polymer ?
#
loop_
_entity_poly.entity_id
_entity_poly.type
_entity_poly.pdbx_seq_one_letter_code
_entity_poly.pdbx_strand_id
1 'polypeptide(L)'
;MKYLTFAAGVLTATSAFAETPILTVYAGDYFTSEWGPGPVIEKGFEEICECDLQFSTGDLVPRLLLEGKRTKADIVIGLSSDVTAKARATDLFAPHGQDNSALTLPIEWADETFLPFNYGHTAFIYNETTMDTPPASFDALLALPDDVKIVIQDPRTSLSGLALVLWVDAVYGDKSAEVWAKLAPKILTVTKDWSASYGMFTDGEVDMVLSYTTSPAYHMFAENDFTKKAAIFPEGHYLMVETVGKIAATEEPELADAFMAYVMSEAFQTAIPKANWSLPSALPKDQWPDEWAQLPLPENVLFYTEAEATAAQK
;
A
#
# COMPACT_ATOMS: atom_id res chain seq x y z
N MET A 1 29.95 22.76 77.30
CA MET A 1 30.23 22.03 76.05
C MET A 1 28.89 21.75 75.35
N LYS A 2 28.60 22.42 74.23
CA LYS A 2 27.37 22.25 73.41
C LYS A 2 27.76 21.41 72.21
N TYR A 3 27.18 20.22 72.06
CA TYR A 3 27.38 19.36 70.91
C TYR A 3 26.40 19.80 69.81
N LEU A 4 26.93 20.30 68.66
CA LEU A 4 26.17 20.51 67.44
C LEU A 4 26.15 19.17 66.67
N THR A 5 24.94 18.59 66.48
CA THR A 5 24.70 17.41 65.65
C THR A 5 24.40 17.92 64.23
N PHE A 6 25.26 17.63 63.26
CA PHE A 6 25.03 17.88 61.84
C PHE A 6 24.22 16.69 61.30
N ALA A 7 23.00 16.92 60.89
CA ALA A 7 22.20 15.94 60.13
C ALA A 7 22.56 16.08 58.62
N ALA A 8 23.23 15.08 58.08
CA ALA A 8 23.47 14.97 56.63
C ALA A 8 22.19 14.40 55.99
N GLY A 9 21.50 15.29 55.25
CA GLY A 9 20.38 14.86 54.40
C GLY A 9 20.91 14.15 53.14
N VAL A 10 20.59 12.86 52.98
CA VAL A 10 20.85 12.11 51.77
C VAL A 10 19.73 12.45 50.77
N LEU A 11 20.03 13.24 49.76
CA LEU A 11 19.15 13.39 48.57
C LEU A 11 19.24 12.10 47.73
N THR A 12 18.23 11.26 47.83
CA THR A 12 18.03 10.17 46.86
C THR A 12 17.44 10.77 45.57
N ALA A 13 18.28 10.88 44.56
CA ALA A 13 17.79 11.13 43.19
C ALA A 13 17.05 9.87 42.73
N THR A 14 15.73 9.93 42.69
CA THR A 14 14.92 8.95 41.96
C THR A 14 15.08 9.24 40.47
N SER A 15 15.83 8.40 39.77
CA SER A 15 15.81 8.35 38.32
C SER A 15 14.40 7.92 37.94
N ALA A 16 13.57 8.83 37.46
CA ALA A 16 12.37 8.49 36.72
C ALA A 16 12.86 7.85 35.42
N PHE A 17 12.66 6.55 35.28
CA PHE A 17 12.72 5.94 33.95
C PHE A 17 11.56 6.53 33.18
N ALA A 18 11.85 7.36 32.17
CA ALA A 18 10.85 7.77 31.20
C ALA A 18 10.33 6.49 30.52
N GLU A 19 9.02 6.30 30.48
CA GLU A 19 8.44 5.23 29.66
C GLU A 19 8.85 5.46 28.21
N THR A 20 9.18 4.37 27.51
CA THR A 20 9.48 4.44 26.08
C THR A 20 8.24 4.95 25.34
N PRO A 21 8.31 6.05 24.60
CA PRO A 21 7.15 6.59 23.90
C PRO A 21 6.68 5.61 22.82
N ILE A 22 5.36 5.52 22.61
CA ILE A 22 4.74 4.58 21.69
C ILE A 22 4.16 5.37 20.50
N LEU A 23 4.57 4.98 19.29
CA LEU A 23 3.93 5.47 18.06
C LEU A 23 2.96 4.42 17.52
N THR A 24 1.67 4.73 17.52
CA THR A 24 0.62 3.81 17.03
C THR A 24 0.33 4.05 15.57
N VAL A 25 0.59 3.05 14.73
CA VAL A 25 0.38 3.09 13.27
C VAL A 25 -0.76 2.17 12.87
N TYR A 26 -1.85 2.74 12.35
CA TYR A 26 -2.91 1.93 11.73
C TYR A 26 -2.51 1.51 10.33
N ALA A 27 -2.56 0.21 10.04
CA ALA A 27 -2.16 -0.36 8.76
C ALA A 27 -3.11 -1.48 8.31
N GLY A 28 -3.12 -1.80 7.03
CA GLY A 28 -3.81 -2.97 6.50
C GLY A 28 -3.12 -4.29 6.89
N ASP A 29 -3.87 -5.39 6.91
CA ASP A 29 -3.35 -6.71 7.31
C ASP A 29 -2.15 -7.16 6.47
N TYR A 30 -2.16 -6.88 5.15
CA TYR A 30 -1.04 -7.20 4.25
C TYR A 30 0.27 -6.52 4.68
N PHE A 31 0.18 -5.27 5.19
CA PHE A 31 1.35 -4.47 5.56
C PHE A 31 2.07 -5.04 6.78
N THR A 32 1.31 -5.55 7.76
CA THR A 32 1.81 -6.04 9.05
C THR A 32 2.00 -7.55 9.10
N SER A 33 1.67 -8.26 8.01
CA SER A 33 1.91 -9.70 7.94
C SER A 33 3.41 -10.01 8.01
N GLU A 34 3.75 -11.23 8.35
CA GLU A 34 5.16 -11.68 8.39
C GLU A 34 5.87 -11.51 7.02
N TRP A 35 5.10 -11.46 5.93
CA TRP A 35 5.56 -11.27 4.55
C TRP A 35 5.45 -9.81 4.07
N GLY A 36 4.86 -8.94 4.88
CA GLY A 36 4.67 -7.53 4.57
C GLY A 36 5.85 -6.65 4.99
N PRO A 37 5.83 -5.36 4.63
CA PRO A 37 6.92 -4.44 4.95
C PRO A 37 6.96 -4.00 6.41
N GLY A 38 5.87 -4.20 7.19
CA GLY A 38 5.75 -3.73 8.57
C GLY A 38 6.92 -4.11 9.46
N PRO A 39 7.32 -5.39 9.57
CA PRO A 39 8.40 -5.80 10.47
C PRO A 39 9.76 -5.16 10.16
N VAL A 40 10.08 -4.93 8.89
CA VAL A 40 11.35 -4.29 8.51
C VAL A 40 11.30 -2.78 8.74
N ILE A 41 10.13 -2.16 8.54
CA ILE A 41 9.90 -0.73 8.78
C ILE A 41 9.91 -0.43 10.28
N GLU A 42 9.23 -1.24 11.10
CA GLU A 42 9.24 -1.16 12.56
C GLU A 42 10.68 -1.17 13.08
N LYS A 43 11.42 -2.22 12.76
CA LYS A 43 12.82 -2.34 13.16
C LYS A 43 13.65 -1.14 12.71
N GLY A 44 13.53 -0.71 11.45
CA GLY A 44 14.33 0.40 10.92
C GLY A 44 13.99 1.75 11.53
N PHE A 45 12.73 1.97 11.91
CA PHE A 45 12.33 3.20 12.60
C PHE A 45 12.75 3.20 14.07
N GLU A 46 12.59 2.09 14.78
CA GLU A 46 12.98 1.96 16.18
C GLU A 46 14.49 2.13 16.41
N GLU A 47 15.33 1.79 15.41
CA GLU A 47 16.77 2.03 15.47
C GLU A 47 17.13 3.54 15.53
N ILE A 48 16.21 4.43 15.13
CA ILE A 48 16.46 5.88 15.05
C ILE A 48 15.59 6.74 15.97
N CYS A 49 14.45 6.24 16.46
CA CYS A 49 13.49 7.05 17.21
C CYS A 49 13.60 6.91 18.74
N GLU A 50 14.29 5.91 19.25
CA GLU A 50 14.26 5.56 20.69
C GLU A 50 12.82 5.36 21.22
N CYS A 51 11.92 4.83 20.38
CA CYS A 51 10.50 4.61 20.63
C CYS A 51 10.09 3.15 20.41
N ASP A 52 8.84 2.81 20.73
CA ASP A 52 8.17 1.54 20.43
C ASP A 52 7.13 1.83 19.32
N LEU A 53 7.35 1.34 18.11
CA LEU A 53 6.40 1.47 17.00
C LEU A 53 5.43 0.31 17.01
N GLN A 54 4.15 0.58 17.22
CA GLN A 54 3.11 -0.43 17.28
C GLN A 54 2.15 -0.35 16.13
N PHE A 55 2.08 -1.43 15.33
CA PHE A 55 1.06 -1.56 14.30
C PHE A 55 -0.27 -2.05 14.88
N SER A 56 -1.37 -1.44 14.43
CA SER A 56 -2.72 -1.88 14.72
C SER A 56 -3.48 -2.11 13.40
N THR A 57 -3.79 -3.37 13.12
CA THR A 57 -4.37 -3.79 11.83
C THR A 57 -5.87 -3.57 11.74
N GLY A 58 -6.37 -3.45 10.53
CA GLY A 58 -7.80 -3.43 10.23
C GLY A 58 -8.17 -2.65 8.98
N ASP A 59 -9.47 -2.56 8.73
CA ASP A 59 -10.05 -1.79 7.61
C ASP A 59 -9.95 -0.29 7.92
N LEU A 60 -9.00 0.42 7.31
CA LEU A 60 -8.57 1.76 7.70
C LEU A 60 -9.70 2.80 7.67
N VAL A 61 -10.32 3.02 6.50
CA VAL A 61 -11.35 4.06 6.35
C VAL A 61 -12.59 3.79 7.20
N PRO A 62 -13.19 2.58 7.20
CA PRO A 62 -14.29 2.25 8.10
C PRO A 62 -13.96 2.46 9.57
N ARG A 63 -12.75 2.09 10.00
CA ARG A 63 -12.30 2.26 11.37
C ARG A 63 -12.18 3.73 11.76
N LEU A 64 -11.56 4.56 10.92
CA LEU A 64 -11.45 6.01 11.15
C LEU A 64 -12.82 6.69 11.24
N LEU A 65 -13.77 6.30 10.37
CA LEU A 65 -15.13 6.80 10.41
C LEU A 65 -15.86 6.42 11.73
N LEU A 66 -15.63 5.20 12.22
CA LEU A 66 -16.24 4.70 13.46
C LEU A 66 -15.65 5.37 14.71
N GLU A 67 -14.33 5.49 14.75
CA GLU A 67 -13.61 6.04 15.91
C GLU A 67 -13.69 7.58 15.96
N GLY A 68 -13.61 8.23 14.80
CA GLY A 68 -13.58 9.68 14.70
C GLY A 68 -12.46 10.27 15.56
N LYS A 69 -12.75 11.33 16.31
CA LYS A 69 -11.79 12.00 17.22
C LYS A 69 -11.31 11.13 18.40
N ARG A 70 -11.82 9.92 18.53
CA ARG A 70 -11.37 8.96 19.57
C ARG A 70 -10.33 7.97 19.03
N THR A 71 -9.92 8.13 17.78
CA THR A 71 -8.88 7.29 17.19
C THR A 71 -7.63 7.27 18.08
N LYS A 72 -6.95 6.13 18.10
CA LYS A 72 -5.69 5.94 18.81
C LYS A 72 -4.50 5.95 17.85
N ALA A 73 -4.77 6.12 16.56
CA ALA A 73 -3.71 6.24 15.59
C ALA A 73 -2.95 7.56 15.76
N ASP A 74 -1.64 7.50 15.59
CA ASP A 74 -0.77 8.64 15.34
C ASP A 74 -0.52 8.78 13.84
N ILE A 75 -0.40 7.63 13.18
CA ILE A 75 -0.18 7.48 11.74
C ILE A 75 -1.18 6.48 11.16
N VAL A 76 -1.58 6.71 9.90
CA VAL A 76 -2.35 5.74 9.10
C VAL A 76 -1.59 5.48 7.81
N ILE A 77 -1.18 4.24 7.56
CA ILE A 77 -0.41 3.84 6.36
C ILE A 77 -1.15 2.77 5.55
N GLY A 78 -1.14 2.89 4.22
CA GLY A 78 -1.81 1.95 3.32
C GLY A 78 -3.20 2.40 2.86
N LEU A 79 -3.45 3.72 2.86
CA LEU A 79 -4.61 4.29 2.17
C LEU A 79 -4.28 4.45 0.69
N SER A 80 -5.11 3.91 -0.23
CA SER A 80 -4.91 4.25 -1.64
C SER A 80 -5.38 5.67 -1.95
N SER A 81 -4.78 6.28 -2.98
CA SER A 81 -5.21 7.58 -3.52
C SER A 81 -6.71 7.65 -3.83
N ASP A 82 -7.32 6.50 -4.13
CA ASP A 82 -8.73 6.39 -4.51
C ASP A 82 -9.72 6.52 -3.34
N VAL A 83 -9.22 6.44 -2.11
CA VAL A 83 -10.03 6.56 -0.88
C VAL A 83 -9.64 7.76 -0.02
N THR A 84 -8.64 8.55 -0.42
CA THR A 84 -8.17 9.72 0.34
C THR A 84 -9.27 10.75 0.57
N ALA A 85 -10.20 10.95 -0.38
CA ALA A 85 -11.37 11.80 -0.19
C ALA A 85 -12.20 11.42 1.06
N LYS A 86 -12.43 10.11 1.25
CA LYS A 86 -13.19 9.60 2.40
C LYS A 86 -12.41 9.77 3.70
N ALA A 87 -11.10 9.56 3.66
CA ALA A 87 -10.21 9.76 4.80
C ALA A 87 -10.14 11.25 5.17
N ARG A 88 -9.98 12.15 4.20
CA ARG A 88 -9.95 13.60 4.37
C ARG A 88 -11.25 14.14 4.98
N ALA A 89 -12.40 13.60 4.56
CA ALA A 89 -13.72 14.00 5.08
C ALA A 89 -13.90 13.67 6.58
N THR A 90 -13.01 12.91 7.20
CA THR A 90 -13.02 12.68 8.67
C THR A 90 -12.50 13.85 9.48
N ASP A 91 -11.80 14.82 8.86
CA ASP A 91 -11.10 15.94 9.51
C ASP A 91 -10.07 15.50 10.58
N LEU A 92 -9.50 14.29 10.43
CA LEU A 92 -8.55 13.72 11.39
C LEU A 92 -7.09 14.00 11.03
N PHE A 93 -6.78 14.29 9.76
CA PHE A 93 -5.41 14.35 9.26
C PHE A 93 -4.82 15.75 9.28
N ALA A 94 -3.51 15.83 9.51
CA ALA A 94 -2.69 17.03 9.39
C ALA A 94 -1.84 17.00 8.11
N PRO A 95 -1.30 18.13 7.65
CA PRO A 95 -0.30 18.15 6.59
C PRO A 95 0.91 17.27 6.96
N HIS A 96 1.44 16.54 5.96
CA HIS A 96 2.56 15.61 6.18
C HIS A 96 3.92 16.31 6.37
N GLY A 97 4.06 17.56 5.91
CA GLY A 97 5.27 18.38 6.13
C GLY A 97 6.51 17.97 5.33
N GLN A 98 6.38 17.05 4.35
CA GLN A 98 7.50 16.58 3.53
C GLN A 98 7.53 17.30 2.18
N ASP A 99 8.72 17.33 1.55
CA ASP A 99 8.89 17.92 0.22
C ASP A 99 8.50 16.93 -0.89
N ASN A 100 7.40 17.20 -1.56
CA ASN A 100 6.90 16.38 -2.67
C ASN A 100 7.84 16.39 -3.89
N SER A 101 8.79 17.32 -4.01
CA SER A 101 9.73 17.36 -5.13
C SER A 101 10.72 16.19 -5.14
N ALA A 102 10.87 15.47 -4.02
CA ALA A 102 11.67 14.25 -3.93
C ALA A 102 10.94 12.99 -4.43
N LEU A 103 9.65 13.09 -4.74
CA LEU A 103 8.87 11.97 -5.25
C LEU A 103 9.26 11.64 -6.71
N THR A 104 9.29 10.34 -7.03
CA THR A 104 9.65 9.80 -8.35
C THR A 104 8.48 9.08 -9.03
N LEU A 105 7.26 9.46 -8.67
CA LEU A 105 6.03 8.93 -9.26
C LEU A 105 5.93 9.24 -10.76
N PRO A 106 5.24 8.41 -11.56
CA PRO A 106 4.99 8.70 -12.98
C PRO A 106 3.91 9.78 -13.21
N ILE A 107 3.43 10.41 -12.16
CA ILE A 107 2.42 11.47 -12.14
C ILE A 107 2.87 12.62 -11.22
N GLU A 108 2.31 13.82 -11.41
CA GLU A 108 2.47 14.91 -10.45
C GLU A 108 1.69 14.62 -9.17
N TRP A 109 2.29 14.90 -8.02
CA TRP A 109 1.67 14.74 -6.71
C TRP A 109 1.77 16.04 -5.92
N ALA A 110 0.62 16.65 -5.64
CA ALA A 110 0.53 17.94 -4.94
C ALA A 110 -0.25 17.86 -3.62
N ASP A 111 -0.64 16.66 -3.17
CA ASP A 111 -1.33 16.49 -1.89
C ASP A 111 -0.37 16.78 -0.74
N GLU A 112 -0.77 17.68 0.17
CA GLU A 112 0.03 18.04 1.35
C GLU A 112 -0.38 17.24 2.60
N THR A 113 -1.43 16.43 2.52
CA THR A 113 -1.96 15.63 3.64
C THR A 113 -1.55 14.17 3.56
N PHE A 114 -1.69 13.57 2.39
CA PHE A 114 -1.39 12.16 2.16
C PHE A 114 -0.11 12.04 1.35
N LEU A 115 0.93 11.49 1.97
CA LEU A 115 2.25 11.30 1.38
C LEU A 115 2.33 9.93 0.71
N PRO A 116 2.67 9.81 -0.58
CA PRO A 116 2.90 8.54 -1.23
C PRO A 116 4.11 7.82 -0.64
N PHE A 117 4.01 6.52 -0.40
CA PHE A 117 5.16 5.72 0.00
C PHE A 117 5.48 4.59 -0.99
N ASN A 118 4.51 4.16 -1.77
CA ASN A 118 4.70 3.22 -2.88
C ASN A 118 3.62 3.40 -3.95
N TYR A 119 3.81 2.72 -5.08
CA TYR A 119 2.80 2.63 -6.12
C TYR A 119 2.93 1.31 -6.91
N GLY A 120 1.87 0.96 -7.61
CA GLY A 120 1.83 -0.21 -8.49
C GLY A 120 0.87 0.00 -9.65
N HIS A 121 1.10 -0.70 -10.76
CA HIS A 121 0.19 -0.71 -11.90
C HIS A 121 -0.67 -1.97 -11.84
N THR A 122 -1.97 -1.80 -11.75
CA THR A 122 -2.94 -2.91 -11.69
C THR A 122 -2.81 -3.80 -12.92
N ALA A 123 -2.70 -5.12 -12.73
CA ALA A 123 -2.54 -6.08 -13.81
C ALA A 123 -3.13 -7.44 -13.45
N PHE A 124 -3.42 -8.25 -14.45
CA PHE A 124 -3.68 -9.67 -14.26
C PHE A 124 -2.37 -10.46 -14.37
N ILE A 125 -2.14 -11.33 -13.39
CA ILE A 125 -0.98 -12.22 -13.35
C ILE A 125 -1.40 -13.60 -13.83
N TYR A 126 -0.55 -14.26 -14.60
CA TYR A 126 -0.72 -15.59 -15.14
C TYR A 126 0.57 -16.41 -15.03
N ASN A 127 0.46 -17.72 -15.22
CA ASN A 127 1.62 -18.61 -15.30
C ASN A 127 1.84 -19.02 -16.77
N GLU A 128 3.01 -18.65 -17.34
CA GLU A 128 3.33 -18.96 -18.75
C GLU A 128 3.47 -20.46 -19.05
N THR A 129 3.58 -21.33 -18.03
CA THR A 129 3.63 -22.78 -18.22
C THR A 129 2.25 -23.41 -18.36
N THR A 130 1.18 -22.70 -17.96
CA THR A 130 -0.21 -23.17 -18.04
C THR A 130 -1.07 -22.35 -18.99
N MET A 131 -0.62 -21.18 -19.39
CA MET A 131 -1.31 -20.28 -20.30
C MET A 131 -0.40 -19.89 -21.48
N ASP A 132 -0.43 -20.68 -22.55
CA ASP A 132 0.40 -20.49 -23.75
C ASP A 132 0.10 -19.18 -24.49
N THR A 133 -1.12 -18.67 -24.39
CA THR A 133 -1.57 -17.46 -25.09
C THR A 133 -2.26 -16.52 -24.08
N PRO A 134 -1.50 -15.74 -23.32
CA PRO A 134 -2.05 -14.75 -22.40
C PRO A 134 -2.73 -13.59 -23.17
N PRO A 135 -3.72 -12.91 -22.56
CA PRO A 135 -4.35 -11.76 -23.19
C PRO A 135 -3.35 -10.61 -23.32
N ALA A 136 -3.24 -10.05 -24.54
CA ALA A 136 -2.34 -8.95 -24.85
C ALA A 136 -3.06 -7.59 -24.89
N SER A 137 -4.32 -7.53 -24.49
CA SER A 137 -5.14 -6.31 -24.38
C SER A 137 -6.33 -6.59 -23.46
N PHE A 138 -7.01 -5.53 -23.02
CA PHE A 138 -8.26 -5.69 -22.26
C PHE A 138 -9.34 -6.37 -23.09
N ASP A 139 -9.46 -6.01 -24.38
CA ASP A 139 -10.40 -6.68 -25.27
C ASP A 139 -10.06 -8.17 -25.48
N ALA A 140 -8.77 -8.53 -25.53
CA ALA A 140 -8.35 -9.95 -25.57
C ALA A 140 -8.69 -10.70 -24.27
N LEU A 141 -8.57 -10.06 -23.11
CA LEU A 141 -9.01 -10.60 -21.83
C LEU A 141 -10.51 -10.92 -21.85
N LEU A 142 -11.33 -9.99 -22.34
CA LEU A 142 -12.77 -10.17 -22.43
C LEU A 142 -13.17 -11.25 -23.45
N ALA A 143 -12.33 -11.52 -24.45
CA ALA A 143 -12.55 -12.54 -25.48
C ALA A 143 -12.03 -13.93 -25.09
N LEU A 144 -11.37 -14.09 -23.95
CA LEU A 144 -10.96 -15.42 -23.45
C LEU A 144 -12.18 -16.34 -23.34
N PRO A 145 -12.00 -17.65 -23.49
CA PRO A 145 -13.06 -18.65 -23.24
C PRO A 145 -13.63 -18.53 -21.81
N ASP A 146 -14.91 -18.88 -21.63
CA ASP A 146 -15.59 -18.77 -20.33
C ASP A 146 -15.13 -19.84 -19.32
N ASP A 147 -14.37 -20.85 -19.74
CA ASP A 147 -13.72 -21.83 -18.87
C ASP A 147 -12.38 -21.37 -18.29
N VAL A 148 -11.81 -20.26 -18.77
CA VAL A 148 -10.69 -19.58 -18.13
C VAL A 148 -11.15 -19.01 -16.79
N LYS A 149 -10.43 -19.38 -15.73
CA LYS A 149 -10.77 -19.00 -14.35
C LYS A 149 -9.94 -17.81 -13.90
N ILE A 150 -10.62 -16.72 -13.57
CA ILE A 150 -10.02 -15.53 -13.03
C ILE A 150 -10.49 -15.33 -11.59
N VAL A 151 -9.59 -14.95 -10.68
CA VAL A 151 -9.95 -14.48 -9.34
C VAL A 151 -9.66 -13.00 -9.21
N ILE A 152 -10.58 -12.28 -8.61
CA ILE A 152 -10.49 -10.87 -8.29
C ILE A 152 -10.82 -10.63 -6.81
N GLN A 153 -10.61 -9.40 -6.34
CA GLN A 153 -10.93 -9.01 -4.97
C GLN A 153 -12.18 -8.13 -4.92
N ASP A 154 -12.85 -8.12 -3.77
CA ASP A 154 -14.00 -7.25 -3.51
C ASP A 154 -13.56 -5.77 -3.42
N PRO A 155 -14.10 -4.89 -4.29
CA PRO A 155 -13.73 -3.47 -4.30
C PRO A 155 -14.11 -2.70 -3.03
N ARG A 156 -14.94 -3.30 -2.16
CA ARG A 156 -15.36 -2.69 -0.89
C ARG A 156 -14.34 -2.92 0.23
N THR A 157 -13.50 -3.94 0.10
CA THR A 157 -12.58 -4.39 1.16
C THR A 157 -11.12 -4.50 0.70
N SER A 158 -10.86 -4.40 -0.62
CA SER A 158 -9.52 -4.53 -1.18
C SER A 158 -9.18 -3.36 -2.11
N LEU A 159 -7.98 -2.80 -1.94
CA LEU A 159 -7.46 -1.72 -2.79
C LEU A 159 -7.34 -2.18 -4.26
N SER A 160 -6.83 -3.39 -4.50
CA SER A 160 -6.72 -3.94 -5.86
C SER A 160 -8.09 -4.20 -6.50
N GLY A 161 -9.08 -4.63 -5.72
CA GLY A 161 -10.45 -4.76 -6.20
C GLY A 161 -11.04 -3.43 -6.63
N LEU A 162 -10.83 -2.37 -5.84
CA LEU A 162 -11.24 -1.02 -6.21
C LEU A 162 -10.49 -0.51 -7.44
N ALA A 163 -9.17 -0.72 -7.50
CA ALA A 163 -8.36 -0.34 -8.64
C ALA A 163 -8.84 -0.99 -9.96
N LEU A 164 -9.32 -2.24 -9.93
CA LEU A 164 -9.93 -2.87 -11.11
C LEU A 164 -11.19 -2.15 -11.56
N VAL A 165 -12.05 -1.74 -10.64
CA VAL A 165 -13.28 -1.00 -10.99
C VAL A 165 -12.92 0.31 -11.67
N LEU A 166 -11.95 1.03 -11.13
CA LEU A 166 -11.47 2.30 -11.70
C LEU A 166 -10.72 2.09 -13.01
N TRP A 167 -9.99 0.98 -13.16
CA TRP A 167 -9.31 0.62 -14.41
C TRP A 167 -10.32 0.36 -15.54
N VAL A 168 -11.35 -0.41 -15.27
CA VAL A 168 -12.44 -0.65 -16.24
C VAL A 168 -13.13 0.66 -16.63
N ASP A 169 -13.40 1.52 -15.66
CA ASP A 169 -14.02 2.82 -15.91
C ASP A 169 -13.11 3.74 -16.72
N ALA A 170 -11.83 3.82 -16.39
CA ALA A 170 -10.84 4.65 -17.09
C ALA A 170 -10.63 4.25 -18.56
N VAL A 171 -10.75 2.95 -18.86
CA VAL A 171 -10.61 2.46 -20.25
C VAL A 171 -11.92 2.56 -21.04
N TYR A 172 -13.06 2.28 -20.42
CA TYR A 172 -14.31 2.06 -21.14
C TYR A 172 -15.42 3.08 -20.85
N GLY A 173 -15.33 3.84 -19.75
CA GLY A 173 -16.30 4.86 -19.36
C GLY A 173 -17.74 4.29 -19.33
N ASP A 174 -18.63 4.92 -20.09
CA ASP A 174 -20.05 4.52 -20.17
C ASP A 174 -20.28 3.05 -20.59
N LYS A 175 -19.27 2.38 -21.16
CA LYS A 175 -19.35 0.97 -21.57
C LYS A 175 -18.91 -0.02 -20.45
N SER A 176 -18.54 0.45 -19.29
CA SER A 176 -18.07 -0.39 -18.17
C SER A 176 -19.03 -1.52 -17.82
N ALA A 177 -20.34 -1.27 -17.87
CA ALA A 177 -21.36 -2.33 -17.62
C ALA A 177 -21.29 -3.48 -18.64
N GLU A 178 -20.99 -3.20 -19.91
CA GLU A 178 -20.83 -4.21 -20.96
C GLU A 178 -19.55 -5.03 -20.73
N VAL A 179 -18.49 -4.36 -20.27
CA VAL A 179 -17.20 -5.00 -19.92
C VAL A 179 -17.41 -5.98 -18.75
N TRP A 180 -18.07 -5.53 -17.69
CA TRP A 180 -18.39 -6.40 -16.56
C TRP A 180 -19.26 -7.59 -16.94
N ALA A 181 -20.23 -7.42 -17.82
CA ALA A 181 -21.06 -8.52 -18.33
C ALA A 181 -20.24 -9.59 -19.09
N LYS A 182 -19.16 -9.19 -19.78
CA LYS A 182 -18.25 -10.10 -20.49
C LYS A 182 -17.20 -10.73 -19.57
N LEU A 183 -16.75 -10.01 -18.54
CA LEU A 183 -15.76 -10.50 -17.58
C LEU A 183 -16.38 -11.47 -16.56
N ALA A 184 -17.61 -11.21 -16.12
CA ALA A 184 -18.29 -11.97 -15.07
C ALA A 184 -18.31 -13.50 -15.27
N PRO A 185 -18.55 -14.05 -16.47
CA PRO A 185 -18.53 -15.51 -16.67
C PRO A 185 -17.17 -16.17 -16.40
N LYS A 186 -16.06 -15.40 -16.47
CA LYS A 186 -14.69 -15.86 -16.26
C LYS A 186 -14.25 -15.73 -14.79
N ILE A 187 -14.97 -14.93 -14.00
CA ILE A 187 -14.66 -14.74 -12.58
C ILE A 187 -15.12 -15.97 -11.80
N LEU A 188 -14.18 -16.79 -11.36
CA LEU A 188 -14.46 -17.96 -10.52
C LEU A 188 -15.02 -17.53 -9.16
N THR A 189 -14.39 -16.53 -8.55
CA THR A 189 -14.82 -16.00 -7.26
C THR A 189 -14.26 -14.59 -7.03
N VAL A 190 -14.86 -13.90 -6.06
CA VAL A 190 -14.42 -12.59 -5.54
C VAL A 190 -14.00 -12.79 -4.09
N THR A 191 -12.73 -12.64 -3.79
CA THR A 191 -12.20 -12.81 -2.44
C THR A 191 -12.32 -11.52 -1.62
N LYS A 192 -12.25 -11.64 -0.30
CA LYS A 192 -12.26 -10.48 0.60
C LYS A 192 -11.00 -9.62 0.44
N ASP A 193 -9.85 -10.27 0.24
CA ASP A 193 -8.53 -9.61 0.24
C ASP A 193 -7.61 -10.20 -0.84
N TRP A 194 -6.47 -9.52 -1.03
CA TRP A 194 -5.47 -9.88 -2.02
C TRP A 194 -4.80 -11.22 -1.69
N SER A 195 -4.47 -11.48 -0.43
CA SER A 195 -3.72 -12.68 -0.02
C SER A 195 -4.50 -13.96 -0.34
N ALA A 196 -5.82 -13.96 -0.08
CA ALA A 196 -6.68 -15.10 -0.41
C ALA A 196 -6.72 -15.37 -1.92
N SER A 197 -6.85 -14.33 -2.75
CA SER A 197 -6.88 -14.52 -4.21
C SER A 197 -5.54 -14.95 -4.78
N TYR A 198 -4.46 -14.37 -4.26
CA TYR A 198 -3.11 -14.71 -4.73
C TYR A 198 -2.72 -16.14 -4.33
N GLY A 199 -3.15 -16.59 -3.14
CA GLY A 199 -3.03 -17.99 -2.71
C GLY A 199 -3.71 -18.97 -3.67
N MET A 200 -4.94 -18.70 -4.08
CA MET A 200 -5.65 -19.54 -5.09
C MET A 200 -4.87 -19.63 -6.41
N PHE A 201 -4.22 -18.55 -6.83
CA PHE A 201 -3.39 -18.55 -8.03
C PHE A 201 -2.10 -19.38 -7.86
N THR A 202 -1.40 -19.24 -6.75
CA THR A 202 -0.18 -20.01 -6.46
C THR A 202 -0.47 -21.48 -6.27
N ASP A 203 -1.64 -21.84 -5.73
CA ASP A 203 -2.12 -23.22 -5.57
C ASP A 203 -2.63 -23.84 -6.89
N GLY A 204 -2.71 -23.03 -7.97
CA GLY A 204 -3.14 -23.49 -9.29
C GLY A 204 -4.66 -23.72 -9.43
N GLU A 205 -5.47 -23.11 -8.57
CA GLU A 205 -6.93 -23.20 -8.61
C GLU A 205 -7.54 -22.32 -9.72
N VAL A 206 -6.81 -21.29 -10.15
CA VAL A 206 -7.21 -20.31 -11.17
C VAL A 206 -6.09 -20.07 -12.18
N ASP A 207 -6.47 -19.65 -13.39
CA ASP A 207 -5.53 -19.36 -14.48
C ASP A 207 -4.93 -17.95 -14.36
N MET A 208 -5.71 -17.00 -13.83
CA MET A 208 -5.28 -15.60 -13.67
C MET A 208 -5.77 -15.04 -12.35
N VAL A 209 -4.99 -14.13 -11.79
CA VAL A 209 -5.30 -13.34 -10.59
C VAL A 209 -5.13 -11.86 -10.84
N LEU A 210 -6.05 -11.06 -10.32
CA LEU A 210 -5.88 -9.61 -10.25
C LEU A 210 -4.79 -9.25 -9.23
N SER A 211 -3.80 -8.50 -9.67
CA SER A 211 -2.67 -8.04 -8.85
C SER A 211 -1.98 -6.84 -9.50
N TYR A 212 -0.65 -6.79 -9.51
CA TYR A 212 0.15 -5.68 -10.01
C TYR A 212 1.26 -6.16 -10.94
N THR A 213 1.73 -5.30 -11.83
CA THR A 213 2.85 -5.62 -12.76
C THR A 213 4.12 -6.02 -12.02
N THR A 214 4.26 -5.68 -10.76
CA THR A 214 5.39 -6.01 -9.89
C THR A 214 5.28 -7.37 -9.19
N SER A 215 4.10 -7.98 -9.15
CA SER A 215 3.88 -9.25 -8.44
C SER A 215 4.81 -10.40 -8.86
N PRO A 216 5.25 -10.52 -10.12
CA PRO A 216 6.25 -11.51 -10.49
C PRO A 216 7.59 -11.40 -9.74
N ALA A 217 7.93 -10.21 -9.22
CA ALA A 217 9.18 -9.99 -8.49
C ALA A 217 9.33 -10.93 -7.28
N TYR A 218 8.27 -11.13 -6.50
CA TYR A 218 8.30 -12.07 -5.38
C TYR A 218 8.77 -13.47 -5.82
N HIS A 219 8.18 -14.03 -6.86
CA HIS A 219 8.54 -15.35 -7.37
C HIS A 219 9.97 -15.40 -7.90
N MET A 220 10.39 -14.34 -8.59
CA MET A 220 11.76 -14.25 -9.13
C MET A 220 12.80 -14.21 -8.01
N PHE A 221 12.55 -13.44 -6.94
CA PHE A 221 13.51 -13.24 -5.85
C PHE A 221 13.47 -14.35 -4.79
N ALA A 222 12.28 -14.70 -4.30
CA ALA A 222 12.12 -15.62 -3.19
C ALA A 222 12.13 -17.08 -3.63
N GLU A 223 11.63 -17.37 -4.84
CA GLU A 223 11.42 -18.74 -5.31
C GLU A 223 12.30 -19.11 -6.51
N ASN A 224 13.04 -18.15 -7.09
CA ASN A 224 13.76 -18.32 -8.35
C ASN A 224 12.85 -18.85 -9.48
N ASP A 225 11.56 -18.44 -9.44
CA ASP A 225 10.53 -18.80 -10.41
C ASP A 225 10.24 -17.61 -11.34
N PHE A 226 10.55 -17.78 -12.62
CA PHE A 226 10.34 -16.79 -13.67
C PHE A 226 9.09 -17.06 -14.51
N THR A 227 8.26 -18.00 -14.13
CA THR A 227 7.08 -18.41 -14.90
C THR A 227 5.85 -17.55 -14.65
N LYS A 228 5.82 -16.80 -13.55
CA LYS A 228 4.74 -15.86 -13.26
C LYS A 228 4.98 -14.56 -14.02
N LYS A 229 3.98 -14.14 -14.77
CA LYS A 229 4.05 -12.97 -15.65
C LYS A 229 2.86 -12.05 -15.44
N ALA A 230 3.04 -10.76 -15.73
CA ALA A 230 1.96 -9.79 -15.79
C ALA A 230 1.50 -9.63 -17.25
N ALA A 231 0.19 -9.68 -17.48
CA ALA A 231 -0.41 -9.34 -18.76
C ALA A 231 -0.38 -7.83 -18.94
N ILE A 232 0.29 -7.34 -20.00
CA ILE A 232 0.43 -5.90 -20.28
C ILE A 232 -0.50 -5.51 -21.41
N PHE A 233 -1.29 -4.47 -21.15
CA PHE A 233 -2.34 -3.99 -22.04
C PHE A 233 -2.00 -2.61 -22.63
N PRO A 234 -2.11 -2.43 -23.95
CA PRO A 234 -1.80 -1.17 -24.62
C PRO A 234 -2.80 -0.05 -24.28
N GLU A 235 -4.00 -0.39 -23.79
CA GLU A 235 -5.00 0.57 -23.31
C GLU A 235 -4.50 1.36 -22.10
N GLY A 236 -3.47 0.85 -21.43
CA GLY A 236 -2.89 1.39 -20.21
C GLY A 236 -3.27 0.61 -18.97
N HIS A 237 -2.54 0.89 -17.90
CA HIS A 237 -2.73 0.26 -16.60
C HIS A 237 -3.07 1.30 -15.55
N TYR A 238 -4.04 1.00 -14.70
CA TYR A 238 -4.45 1.89 -13.63
C TYR A 238 -3.37 1.93 -12.53
N LEU A 239 -2.92 3.14 -12.23
CA LEU A 239 -1.92 3.39 -11.19
C LEU A 239 -2.61 3.46 -9.83
N MET A 240 -2.29 2.54 -8.96
CA MET A 240 -2.66 2.58 -7.56
C MET A 240 -1.48 3.16 -6.77
N VAL A 241 -1.73 4.24 -6.04
CA VAL A 241 -0.75 4.88 -5.16
C VAL A 241 -1.17 4.65 -3.72
N GLU A 242 -0.29 4.08 -2.91
CA GLU A 242 -0.53 3.97 -1.48
C GLU A 242 0.10 5.14 -0.74
N THR A 243 -0.64 5.63 0.24
CA THR A 243 -0.28 6.81 0.98
C THR A 243 -0.25 6.58 2.48
N VAL A 244 0.48 7.44 3.16
CA VAL A 244 0.53 7.56 4.61
C VAL A 244 0.05 8.94 5.03
N GLY A 245 -0.71 9.03 6.12
CA GLY A 245 -1.20 10.27 6.69
C GLY A 245 -0.95 10.35 8.18
N LYS A 246 -0.63 11.56 8.65
CA LYS A 246 -0.41 11.89 10.06
C LYS A 246 -1.72 12.36 10.69
N ILE A 247 -2.05 11.89 11.89
CA ILE A 247 -3.22 12.33 12.64
C ILE A 247 -2.93 13.67 13.34
N ALA A 248 -3.84 14.63 13.15
CA ALA A 248 -3.66 15.99 13.67
C ALA A 248 -3.70 16.09 15.20
N ALA A 249 -4.41 15.17 15.86
CA ALA A 249 -4.57 15.13 17.31
C ALA A 249 -3.67 14.08 17.99
N THR A 250 -2.61 13.64 17.33
CA THR A 250 -1.62 12.72 17.92
C THR A 250 -1.05 13.27 19.24
N GLU A 251 -0.86 12.41 20.21
CA GLU A 251 -0.19 12.74 21.49
C GLU A 251 1.35 12.69 21.34
N GLU A 252 1.85 12.14 20.20
CA GLU A 252 3.27 11.98 19.87
C GLU A 252 3.66 12.75 18.58
N PRO A 253 3.46 14.08 18.51
CA PRO A 253 3.61 14.84 17.26
C PRO A 253 5.05 14.81 16.72
N GLU A 254 6.07 14.81 17.59
CA GLU A 254 7.47 14.77 17.17
C GLU A 254 7.84 13.40 16.56
N LEU A 255 7.34 12.31 17.14
CA LEU A 255 7.53 10.97 16.58
C LEU A 255 6.76 10.78 15.28
N ALA A 256 5.54 11.31 15.20
CA ALA A 256 4.76 11.27 13.98
C ALA A 256 5.46 12.03 12.84
N ASP A 257 6.03 13.21 13.11
CA ASP A 257 6.82 13.98 12.14
C ASP A 257 8.11 13.23 11.75
N ALA A 258 8.78 12.59 12.69
CA ALA A 258 9.96 11.77 12.44
C ALA A 258 9.61 10.55 11.56
N PHE A 259 8.45 9.90 11.78
CA PHE A 259 7.99 8.80 10.95
C PHE A 259 7.68 9.26 9.52
N MET A 260 7.01 10.42 9.35
CA MET A 260 6.77 10.98 8.02
C MET A 260 8.07 11.28 7.27
N ALA A 261 9.10 11.78 7.97
CA ALA A 261 10.43 11.98 7.38
C ALA A 261 11.12 10.63 7.06
N TYR A 262 10.97 9.63 7.92
CA TYR A 262 11.50 8.29 7.70
C TYR A 262 10.91 7.63 6.45
N VAL A 263 9.61 7.83 6.17
CA VAL A 263 8.95 7.35 4.94
C VAL A 263 9.67 7.82 3.68
N MET A 264 10.23 9.04 3.68
CA MET A 264 10.99 9.60 2.54
C MET A 264 12.46 9.18 2.52
N SER A 265 12.94 8.47 3.55
CA SER A 265 14.34 8.06 3.65
C SER A 265 14.69 6.92 2.70
N GLU A 266 15.97 6.84 2.34
CA GLU A 266 16.52 5.71 1.58
C GLU A 266 16.27 4.37 2.29
N ALA A 267 16.38 4.33 3.63
CA ALA A 267 16.16 3.11 4.42
C ALA A 267 14.74 2.56 4.26
N PHE A 268 13.72 3.42 4.33
CA PHE A 268 12.33 3.03 4.10
C PHE A 268 12.10 2.65 2.63
N GLN A 269 12.52 3.51 1.71
CA GLN A 269 12.21 3.36 0.29
C GLN A 269 12.91 2.16 -0.37
N THR A 270 14.09 1.76 0.10
CA THR A 270 14.77 0.53 -0.35
C THR A 270 14.17 -0.75 0.22
N ALA A 271 13.41 -0.67 1.32
CA ALA A 271 12.66 -1.81 1.84
C ALA A 271 11.43 -2.14 0.99
N ILE A 272 10.80 -1.14 0.39
CA ILE A 272 9.55 -1.29 -0.37
C ILE A 272 9.66 -2.34 -1.50
N PRO A 273 10.64 -2.31 -2.42
CA PRO A 273 10.76 -3.31 -3.47
C PRO A 273 10.90 -4.73 -2.96
N LYS A 274 11.49 -4.92 -1.78
CA LYS A 274 11.87 -6.25 -1.25
C LYS A 274 10.90 -6.82 -0.23
N ALA A 275 10.06 -5.97 0.37
CA ALA A 275 9.13 -6.39 1.42
C ALA A 275 7.67 -6.11 1.06
N ASN A 276 7.40 -5.09 0.26
CA ASN A 276 6.05 -4.77 -0.23
C ASN A 276 5.84 -5.13 -1.71
N TRP A 277 6.87 -5.52 -2.42
CA TRP A 277 6.82 -5.91 -3.84
C TRP A 277 6.14 -4.86 -4.73
N SER A 278 6.34 -3.58 -4.37
CA SER A 278 5.78 -2.40 -5.02
C SER A 278 6.88 -1.45 -5.46
N LEU A 279 6.55 -0.52 -6.34
CA LEU A 279 7.48 0.50 -6.78
C LEU A 279 7.62 1.58 -5.70
N PRO A 280 8.84 1.94 -5.27
CA PRO A 280 9.05 2.96 -4.26
C PRO A 280 8.71 4.35 -4.81
N SER A 281 8.11 5.21 -3.96
CA SER A 281 7.65 6.53 -4.40
C SER A 281 8.73 7.62 -4.38
N ALA A 282 9.82 7.41 -3.64
CA ALA A 282 10.88 8.40 -3.45
C ALA A 282 12.30 7.80 -3.62
N LEU A 283 12.44 6.73 -4.37
CA LEU A 283 13.73 6.12 -4.72
C LEU A 283 13.97 6.26 -6.22
N PRO A 284 15.07 6.89 -6.67
CA PRO A 284 15.42 6.96 -8.08
C PRO A 284 15.53 5.59 -8.73
N LYS A 285 15.13 5.50 -10.00
CA LYS A 285 15.00 4.24 -10.72
C LYS A 285 16.33 3.48 -10.88
N ASP A 286 17.44 4.20 -10.92
CA ASP A 286 18.80 3.64 -10.98
C ASP A 286 19.27 3.04 -9.64
N GLN A 287 18.49 3.18 -8.57
CA GLN A 287 18.71 2.57 -7.27
C GLN A 287 17.76 1.39 -6.98
N TRP A 288 16.88 1.04 -7.94
CA TRP A 288 16.03 -0.13 -7.80
C TRP A 288 16.88 -1.42 -7.90
N PRO A 289 16.38 -2.54 -7.34
CA PRO A 289 17.04 -3.83 -7.53
C PRO A 289 17.22 -4.15 -9.01
N ASP A 290 18.41 -4.66 -9.41
CA ASP A 290 18.76 -4.94 -10.82
C ASP A 290 17.75 -5.86 -11.52
N GLU A 291 17.21 -6.82 -10.78
CA GLU A 291 16.24 -7.79 -11.28
C GLU A 291 14.89 -7.12 -11.66
N TRP A 292 14.59 -5.97 -11.08
CA TRP A 292 13.38 -5.20 -11.40
C TRP A 292 13.40 -4.61 -12.80
N ALA A 293 14.57 -4.54 -13.43
CA ALA A 293 14.68 -4.20 -14.85
C ALA A 293 13.98 -5.19 -15.79
N GLN A 294 13.69 -6.41 -15.30
CA GLN A 294 12.97 -7.45 -16.04
C GLN A 294 11.43 -7.33 -15.88
N LEU A 295 10.97 -6.52 -14.94
CA LEU A 295 9.53 -6.32 -14.75
C LEU A 295 8.98 -5.40 -15.84
N PRO A 296 7.87 -5.76 -16.49
CA PRO A 296 7.26 -4.90 -17.48
C PRO A 296 6.62 -3.68 -16.81
N LEU A 297 7.04 -2.50 -17.23
CA LEU A 297 6.36 -1.26 -16.87
C LEU A 297 5.45 -0.86 -18.04
N PRO A 298 4.18 -0.54 -17.80
CA PRO A 298 3.26 -0.10 -18.85
C PRO A 298 3.72 1.24 -19.44
N GLU A 299 3.56 1.40 -20.76
CA GLU A 299 3.84 2.66 -21.45
C GLU A 299 2.77 3.72 -21.15
N ASN A 300 1.51 3.29 -21.01
CA ASN A 300 0.37 4.15 -20.71
C ASN A 300 -0.07 3.97 -19.26
N VAL A 301 -0.07 5.06 -18.52
CA VAL A 301 -0.50 5.11 -17.11
C VAL A 301 -1.86 5.79 -17.04
N LEU A 302 -2.84 5.10 -16.47
CA LEU A 302 -4.17 5.64 -16.18
C LEU A 302 -4.23 5.98 -14.70
N PHE A 303 -4.69 7.16 -14.39
CA PHE A 303 -4.81 7.64 -13.01
C PHE A 303 -5.99 8.57 -12.87
N TYR A 304 -6.75 8.42 -11.81
CA TYR A 304 -7.81 9.33 -11.43
C TYR A 304 -7.37 10.23 -10.28
N THR A 305 -7.68 11.51 -10.41
CA THR A 305 -7.63 12.42 -9.27
C THR A 305 -8.63 11.98 -8.19
N GLU A 306 -8.47 12.46 -6.97
CA GLU A 306 -9.38 12.17 -5.85
C GLU A 306 -10.87 12.44 -6.22
N ALA A 307 -11.13 13.51 -7.00
CA ALA A 307 -12.48 13.86 -7.44
C ALA A 307 -13.03 12.88 -8.48
N GLU A 308 -12.21 12.49 -9.47
CA GLU A 308 -12.57 11.52 -10.51
C GLU A 308 -12.81 10.13 -9.90
N ALA A 309 -11.90 9.67 -9.04
CA ALA A 309 -12.06 8.39 -8.33
C ALA A 309 -13.35 8.37 -7.48
N THR A 310 -13.66 9.47 -6.79
CA THR A 310 -14.92 9.62 -6.04
C THR A 310 -16.15 9.58 -6.95
N ALA A 311 -16.07 10.16 -8.14
CA ALA A 311 -17.17 10.15 -9.10
C ALA A 311 -17.40 8.76 -9.70
N ALA A 312 -16.34 8.06 -10.06
CA ALA A 312 -16.39 6.71 -10.64
C ALA A 312 -16.87 5.62 -9.66
N GLN A 313 -16.82 5.89 -8.35
CA GLN A 313 -17.33 4.97 -7.30
C GLN A 313 -18.84 5.11 -7.03
N LYS A 314 -19.56 6.04 -7.68
CA LYS A 314 -21.01 6.26 -7.51
C LYS A 314 -21.84 5.46 -8.50
#